data_44b3963c3a8fae3d3e9df5ceedb43432
#
_entry.id   44b3963c3a8fae3d3e9df5ceedb43432
#
_cell.length_a   1.000
_cell.length_b   1.000
_cell.length_c   1.000
_cell.angle_alpha   90.00
_cell.angle_beta   90.00
_cell.angle_gamma   90.00
#
_symmetry.space_group_name_H-M   'P 1'
#
loop_
_entity.id
_entity.type
_entity.pdbx_description
1 polymer ?
#
loop_
_entity_poly.entity_id
_entity_poly.type
_entity_poly.pdbx_seq_one_letter_code
_entity_poly.pdbx_strand_id
1 'polypeptide(L)'
;MAKNYNWRIKREYYNQINRGTKTLEVRVGYPDIKRVQKGDTITFKDYSNIKFEVIRVTRYEDFPDMLDNEDSSKAIPGVTKYKALEMYQEIYPEDKEALGVYVFELRKQTNDMRIYTLSSLINNHNLFGKFAQAAYSVTDYICKDYPKHFEWYWAKEIPRVFNGTGEVVICTINNNVAGVAFLKKDDTESKICTFLVVEGYRGKHVATKMLEQAFKYLGTTKPLITIADYKIPMFEPIIKKYNWELTQTMSEGYYNNSSRELVYNGKLPE
;
A
#
# COMPACT_ATOMS: atom_id res chain seq x y z
N MET A 1 -9.27 -12.73 -10.62
CA MET A 1 -8.22 -11.77 -10.22
C MET A 1 -8.39 -10.50 -11.04
N ALA A 2 -8.32 -9.32 -10.40
CA ALA A 2 -8.36 -8.04 -11.09
C ALA A 2 -7.20 -7.91 -12.09
N LYS A 3 -7.50 -7.46 -13.30
CA LYS A 3 -6.51 -7.26 -14.37
C LYS A 3 -6.12 -5.80 -14.45
N ASN A 4 -4.92 -5.51 -14.99
CA ASN A 4 -4.50 -4.16 -15.29
C ASN A 4 -4.42 -3.97 -16.81
N TYR A 5 -5.10 -2.93 -17.32
CA TYR A 5 -5.08 -2.53 -18.72
C TYR A 5 -4.25 -1.27 -18.86
N ASN A 6 -3.54 -1.15 -19.97
CA ASN A 6 -2.68 0.00 -20.24
C ASN A 6 -3.14 0.72 -21.51
N TRP A 7 -3.86 1.84 -21.33
CA TRP A 7 -4.48 2.57 -22.42
C TRP A 7 -3.66 3.79 -22.86
N ARG A 8 -3.87 4.21 -24.10
CA ARG A 8 -3.41 5.51 -24.57
C ARG A 8 -4.50 6.57 -24.35
N ILE A 9 -4.08 7.78 -23.98
CA ILE A 9 -4.98 8.93 -23.79
C ILE A 9 -4.21 10.22 -24.10
N LYS A 10 -4.90 11.26 -24.54
CA LYS A 10 -4.30 12.60 -24.68
C LYS A 10 -3.94 13.17 -23.30
N ARG A 11 -2.84 13.95 -23.24
CA ARG A 11 -2.31 14.53 -21.99
C ARG A 11 -3.36 15.35 -21.23
N GLU A 12 -4.18 16.10 -21.95
CA GLU A 12 -5.25 16.90 -21.36
C GLU A 12 -6.22 16.03 -20.55
N TYR A 13 -6.76 14.98 -21.15
CA TYR A 13 -7.70 14.07 -20.48
C TYR A 13 -7.05 13.28 -19.35
N TYR A 14 -5.79 12.87 -19.51
CA TYR A 14 -5.04 12.29 -18.40
C TYR A 14 -4.97 13.22 -17.19
N ASN A 15 -4.64 14.50 -17.41
CA ASN A 15 -4.58 15.50 -16.35
C ASN A 15 -5.93 15.71 -15.67
N GLN A 16 -7.03 15.70 -16.42
CA GLN A 16 -8.38 15.81 -15.89
C GLN A 16 -8.77 14.58 -15.05
N ILE A 17 -8.46 13.35 -15.52
CA ILE A 17 -8.66 12.12 -14.74
C ILE A 17 -7.81 12.15 -13.47
N ASN A 18 -6.55 12.53 -13.57
CA ASN A 18 -5.64 12.57 -12.43
C ASN A 18 -6.07 13.59 -11.34
N ARG A 19 -6.71 14.69 -11.74
CA ARG A 19 -7.30 15.71 -10.84
C ARG A 19 -8.70 15.33 -10.34
N GLY A 20 -9.34 14.32 -10.92
CA GLY A 20 -10.69 13.87 -10.56
C GLY A 20 -11.82 14.72 -11.15
N THR A 21 -11.53 15.65 -12.07
CA THR A 21 -12.55 16.44 -12.79
C THR A 21 -13.22 15.62 -13.88
N LYS A 22 -12.47 14.72 -14.56
CA LYS A 22 -13.00 13.68 -15.45
C LYS A 22 -12.98 12.37 -14.69
N THR A 23 -14.14 11.74 -14.53
CA THR A 23 -14.27 10.43 -13.86
C THR A 23 -14.82 9.36 -14.80
N LEU A 24 -15.38 9.74 -15.93
CA LEU A 24 -15.92 8.83 -16.95
C LEU A 24 -14.98 8.79 -18.15
N GLU A 25 -14.41 7.64 -18.42
CA GLU A 25 -13.66 7.38 -19.66
C GLU A 25 -14.53 6.63 -20.63
N VAL A 26 -14.61 7.13 -21.86
CA VAL A 26 -15.50 6.62 -22.91
C VAL A 26 -14.68 5.97 -24.01
N ARG A 27 -15.05 4.77 -24.43
CA ARG A 27 -14.40 4.00 -25.48
C ARG A 27 -15.44 3.25 -26.33
N VAL A 28 -15.12 3.03 -27.61
CA VAL A 28 -15.88 2.11 -28.43
C VAL A 28 -15.47 0.66 -28.17
N GLY A 29 -16.39 -0.27 -28.40
CA GLY A 29 -16.30 -1.66 -28.00
C GLY A 29 -15.30 -2.51 -28.80
N TYR A 30 -14.03 -2.13 -28.86
CA TYR A 30 -12.97 -3.04 -29.33
C TYR A 30 -12.84 -4.29 -28.45
N PRO A 31 -12.30 -5.41 -28.97
CA PRO A 31 -12.24 -6.67 -28.24
C PRO A 31 -11.55 -6.59 -26.86
N ASP A 32 -10.54 -5.75 -26.70
CA ASP A 32 -9.83 -5.52 -25.45
C ASP A 32 -10.64 -4.66 -24.48
N ILE A 33 -11.41 -3.69 -24.99
CA ILE A 33 -12.29 -2.82 -24.21
C ILE A 33 -13.45 -3.63 -23.60
N LYS A 34 -14.08 -4.51 -24.38
CA LYS A 34 -15.17 -5.38 -23.92
C LYS A 34 -14.80 -6.34 -22.79
N ARG A 35 -13.50 -6.57 -22.55
CA ARG A 35 -13.01 -7.48 -21.50
C ARG A 35 -12.87 -6.82 -20.14
N VAL A 36 -12.87 -5.48 -20.09
CA VAL A 36 -12.66 -4.72 -18.84
C VAL A 36 -13.90 -4.83 -17.97
N GLN A 37 -13.71 -5.11 -16.69
CA GLN A 37 -14.77 -5.33 -15.72
C GLN A 37 -14.59 -4.42 -14.49
N LYS A 38 -15.66 -4.24 -13.73
CA LYS A 38 -15.61 -3.61 -12.41
C LYS A 38 -14.55 -4.31 -11.52
N GLY A 39 -13.71 -3.53 -10.86
CA GLY A 39 -12.62 -4.03 -10.03
C GLY A 39 -11.29 -4.17 -10.77
N ASP A 40 -11.28 -4.12 -12.10
CA ASP A 40 -10.03 -4.03 -12.86
C ASP A 40 -9.38 -2.66 -12.68
N THR A 41 -8.14 -2.52 -13.13
CA THR A 41 -7.41 -1.25 -13.07
C THR A 41 -6.95 -0.80 -14.45
N ILE A 42 -6.91 0.52 -14.63
CA ILE A 42 -6.41 1.17 -15.83
C ILE A 42 -5.14 1.96 -15.47
N THR A 43 -4.10 1.81 -16.27
CA THR A 43 -2.94 2.71 -16.32
C THR A 43 -2.91 3.37 -17.69
N PHE A 44 -2.30 4.55 -17.79
CA PHE A 44 -2.17 5.26 -19.06
C PHE A 44 -0.72 5.25 -19.52
N LYS A 45 -0.49 4.89 -20.80
CA LYS A 45 0.85 4.88 -21.43
C LYS A 45 1.46 6.29 -21.39
N ASP A 46 2.76 6.34 -21.22
CA ASP A 46 3.56 7.58 -21.24
C ASP A 46 3.30 8.55 -20.08
N TYR A 47 2.54 8.09 -19.05
CA TYR A 47 2.28 8.84 -17.83
C TYR A 47 2.75 8.06 -16.59
N SER A 48 2.58 8.66 -15.40
CA SER A 48 2.96 8.01 -14.14
C SER A 48 2.24 6.67 -13.95
N ASN A 49 2.85 5.75 -13.20
CA ASN A 49 2.29 4.43 -12.87
C ASN A 49 1.07 4.51 -11.92
N ILE A 50 0.32 5.62 -11.96
CA ILE A 50 -0.92 5.77 -11.21
C ILE A 50 -1.96 4.82 -11.80
N LYS A 51 -2.54 3.99 -10.95
CA LYS A 51 -3.65 3.11 -11.30
C LYS A 51 -4.98 3.78 -11.00
N PHE A 52 -5.92 3.54 -11.88
CA PHE A 52 -7.31 3.94 -11.72
C PHE A 52 -8.17 2.68 -11.66
N GLU A 53 -8.91 2.51 -10.59
CA GLU A 53 -9.84 1.39 -10.42
C GLU A 53 -11.10 1.64 -11.23
N VAL A 54 -11.58 0.62 -11.91
CA VAL A 54 -12.86 0.63 -12.63
C VAL A 54 -13.98 0.36 -11.62
N ILE A 55 -14.77 1.38 -11.30
CA ILE A 55 -15.86 1.32 -10.33
C ILE A 55 -17.13 0.77 -10.97
N ARG A 56 -17.36 1.16 -12.21
CA ARG A 56 -18.54 0.81 -13.01
C ARG A 56 -18.14 0.69 -14.47
N VAL A 57 -18.80 -0.22 -15.16
CA VAL A 57 -18.78 -0.32 -16.63
C VAL A 57 -20.21 -0.32 -17.11
N THR A 58 -20.54 0.58 -18.04
CA THR A 58 -21.87 0.65 -18.67
C THR A 58 -21.70 0.63 -20.18
N ARG A 59 -22.56 -0.12 -20.88
CA ARG A 59 -22.61 -0.18 -22.34
C ARG A 59 -23.84 0.56 -22.84
N TYR A 60 -23.64 1.38 -23.85
CA TYR A 60 -24.67 2.10 -24.60
C TYR A 60 -24.64 1.69 -26.06
N GLU A 61 -25.73 1.95 -26.78
CA GLU A 61 -25.84 1.64 -28.19
C GLU A 61 -24.96 2.56 -29.03
N ASP A 62 -25.03 3.86 -28.77
CA ASP A 62 -24.31 4.93 -29.46
C ASP A 62 -23.93 6.07 -28.51
N PHE A 63 -23.29 7.13 -29.04
CA PHE A 63 -22.91 8.33 -28.25
C PHE A 63 -24.10 9.18 -27.83
N PRO A 64 -25.15 9.40 -28.65
CA PRO A 64 -26.38 10.05 -28.19
C PRO A 64 -27.01 9.36 -26.96
N ASP A 65 -27.22 8.04 -27.02
CA ASP A 65 -27.74 7.27 -25.90
C ASP A 65 -26.86 7.41 -24.64
N MET A 66 -25.56 7.30 -24.80
CA MET A 66 -24.61 7.50 -23.72
C MET A 66 -24.71 8.91 -23.11
N LEU A 67 -24.75 9.96 -23.92
CA LEU A 67 -24.83 11.34 -23.47
C LEU A 67 -26.19 11.71 -22.87
N ASP A 68 -27.25 10.97 -23.15
CA ASP A 68 -28.56 11.14 -22.53
C ASP A 68 -28.62 10.54 -21.11
N ASN A 69 -27.80 9.53 -20.83
CA ASN A 69 -27.82 8.77 -19.60
C ASN A 69 -26.62 9.03 -18.67
N GLU A 70 -25.55 9.71 -19.15
CA GLU A 70 -24.37 10.00 -18.35
C GLU A 70 -24.15 11.50 -18.18
N ASP A 71 -23.49 11.87 -17.08
CA ASP A 71 -23.04 13.26 -16.86
C ASP A 71 -21.89 13.61 -17.83
N SER A 72 -22.22 14.30 -18.92
CA SER A 72 -21.24 14.70 -19.93
C SER A 72 -20.09 15.53 -19.34
N SER A 73 -20.32 16.29 -18.27
CA SER A 73 -19.28 17.08 -17.59
C SER A 73 -18.22 16.21 -16.91
N LYS A 74 -18.55 14.95 -16.58
CA LYS A 74 -17.62 13.95 -16.05
C LYS A 74 -16.89 13.17 -17.14
N ALA A 75 -17.43 13.17 -18.36
CA ALA A 75 -16.84 12.51 -19.51
C ALA A 75 -15.89 13.46 -20.28
N ILE A 76 -16.32 14.69 -20.59
CA ILE A 76 -15.49 15.75 -21.19
C ILE A 76 -15.74 17.06 -20.42
N PRO A 77 -14.98 17.35 -19.36
CA PRO A 77 -15.17 18.56 -18.56
C PRO A 77 -15.02 19.84 -19.38
N GLY A 78 -15.92 20.78 -19.14
CA GLY A 78 -15.84 22.12 -19.75
C GLY A 78 -16.48 22.26 -21.11
N VAL A 79 -17.16 21.24 -21.64
CA VAL A 79 -17.88 21.32 -22.91
C VAL A 79 -19.37 21.00 -22.74
N THR A 80 -20.18 21.56 -23.65
CA THR A 80 -21.61 21.23 -23.69
C THR A 80 -21.83 19.82 -24.23
N LYS A 81 -22.99 19.22 -23.94
CA LYS A 81 -23.37 17.91 -24.44
C LYS A 81 -23.29 17.82 -25.98
N TYR A 82 -23.77 18.85 -26.67
CA TYR A 82 -23.73 18.94 -28.15
C TYR A 82 -22.27 18.88 -28.64
N LYS A 83 -21.37 19.68 -28.02
CA LYS A 83 -19.96 19.73 -28.44
C LYS A 83 -19.24 18.41 -28.09
N ALA A 84 -19.62 17.75 -26.99
CA ALA A 84 -19.10 16.44 -26.65
C ALA A 84 -19.46 15.38 -27.72
N LEU A 85 -20.68 15.40 -28.23
CA LEU A 85 -21.10 14.51 -29.31
C LEU A 85 -20.26 14.70 -30.58
N GLU A 86 -20.08 15.97 -31.05
CA GLU A 86 -19.21 16.27 -32.19
C GLU A 86 -17.79 15.72 -31.99
N MET A 87 -17.21 15.93 -30.79
CA MET A 87 -15.86 15.46 -30.47
C MET A 87 -15.74 13.95 -30.50
N TYR A 88 -16.76 13.21 -30.02
CA TYR A 88 -16.75 11.76 -30.10
C TYR A 88 -16.87 11.27 -31.54
N GLN A 89 -17.73 11.86 -32.34
CA GLN A 89 -17.91 11.52 -33.76
C GLN A 89 -16.68 11.84 -34.63
N GLU A 90 -15.93 12.89 -34.29
CA GLU A 90 -14.62 13.15 -34.90
C GLU A 90 -13.57 12.07 -34.59
N ILE A 91 -13.62 11.48 -33.36
CA ILE A 91 -12.67 10.46 -32.92
C ILE A 91 -13.08 9.06 -33.43
N TYR A 92 -14.38 8.79 -33.45
CA TYR A 92 -14.95 7.48 -33.76
C TYR A 92 -15.97 7.56 -34.88
N PRO A 93 -15.59 7.21 -36.13
CA PRO A 93 -16.53 7.08 -37.23
C PRO A 93 -17.64 6.07 -36.93
N GLU A 94 -18.74 6.15 -37.69
CA GLU A 94 -19.97 5.34 -37.52
C GLU A 94 -19.69 3.83 -37.42
N ASP A 95 -18.75 3.31 -38.24
CA ASP A 95 -18.37 1.89 -38.21
C ASP A 95 -17.73 1.47 -36.88
N LYS A 96 -17.11 2.42 -36.15
CA LYS A 96 -16.53 2.18 -34.81
C LYS A 96 -17.56 2.33 -33.72
N GLU A 97 -18.45 3.31 -33.83
CA GLU A 97 -19.57 3.50 -32.91
C GLU A 97 -20.49 2.28 -32.88
N ALA A 98 -20.73 1.64 -34.04
CA ALA A 98 -21.50 0.42 -34.18
C ALA A 98 -20.98 -0.77 -33.34
N LEU A 99 -19.74 -0.72 -32.84
CA LEU A 99 -19.21 -1.70 -31.87
C LEU A 99 -19.84 -1.57 -30.48
N GLY A 100 -20.61 -0.50 -30.24
CA GLY A 100 -21.19 -0.06 -28.97
C GLY A 100 -20.24 0.86 -28.20
N VAL A 101 -20.80 1.73 -27.37
CA VAL A 101 -20.09 2.71 -26.56
C VAL A 101 -19.99 2.19 -25.12
N TYR A 102 -18.79 2.19 -24.56
CA TYR A 102 -18.50 1.73 -23.20
C TYR A 102 -18.04 2.90 -22.34
N VAL A 103 -18.66 3.08 -21.20
CA VAL A 103 -18.31 4.08 -20.19
C VAL A 103 -17.70 3.38 -19.00
N PHE A 104 -16.52 3.80 -18.62
CA PHE A 104 -15.78 3.32 -17.45
C PHE A 104 -15.73 4.43 -16.41
N GLU A 105 -16.38 4.23 -15.29
CA GLU A 105 -16.22 5.12 -14.15
C GLU A 105 -14.91 4.77 -13.42
N LEU A 106 -14.00 5.74 -13.36
CA LEU A 106 -12.66 5.57 -12.85
C LEU A 106 -12.48 6.28 -11.52
N ARG A 107 -11.87 5.59 -10.57
CA ARG A 107 -11.42 6.16 -9.30
C ARG A 107 -9.91 6.03 -9.20
N LYS A 108 -9.23 7.16 -9.02
CA LYS A 108 -7.79 7.17 -8.79
C LYS A 108 -7.47 6.33 -7.56
N GLN A 109 -6.59 5.33 -7.72
CA GLN A 109 -6.00 4.63 -6.58
C GLN A 109 -4.96 5.57 -5.96
N THR A 110 -5.35 6.27 -4.92
CA THR A 110 -4.40 7.01 -4.09
C THR A 110 -3.72 6.00 -3.18
N ASN A 111 -2.39 5.95 -3.22
CA ASN A 111 -1.64 5.32 -2.14
C ASN A 111 -1.68 6.31 -0.96
N ASP A 112 -2.81 6.41 -0.26
CA ASP A 112 -2.91 7.16 0.99
C ASP A 112 -2.13 6.39 2.06
N MET A 113 -0.82 6.64 2.06
CA MET A 113 0.09 6.05 3.02
C MET A 113 0.13 6.93 4.27
N ARG A 114 -0.18 6.32 5.41
CA ARG A 114 -0.12 6.98 6.73
C ARG A 114 0.70 6.17 7.69
N ILE A 115 1.43 6.88 8.56
CA ILE A 115 2.16 6.28 9.68
C ILE A 115 1.41 6.65 10.98
N TYR A 116 1.17 5.64 11.78
CA TYR A 116 0.65 5.78 13.13
C TYR A 116 1.65 5.21 14.13
N THR A 117 1.67 5.80 15.32
CA THR A 117 2.35 5.25 16.48
C THR A 117 1.30 4.94 17.54
N LEU A 118 1.38 3.78 18.20
CA LEU A 118 0.37 3.42 19.21
C LEU A 118 0.39 4.38 20.38
N SER A 119 1.56 4.89 20.79
CA SER A 119 1.66 5.88 21.85
C SER A 119 0.83 7.12 21.58
N SER A 120 0.73 7.59 20.33
CA SER A 120 -0.09 8.74 19.95
C SER A 120 -1.60 8.50 20.06
N LEU A 121 -2.01 7.25 20.19
CA LEU A 121 -3.43 6.83 20.25
C LEU A 121 -3.89 6.47 21.68
N ILE A 122 -3.03 6.54 22.70
CA ILE A 122 -3.35 6.13 24.08
C ILE A 122 -4.61 6.81 24.62
N ASN A 123 -4.79 8.10 24.33
CA ASN A 123 -5.94 8.86 24.77
C ASN A 123 -7.24 8.53 24.00
N ASN A 124 -7.16 7.76 22.92
CA ASN A 124 -8.32 7.27 22.17
C ASN A 124 -8.37 5.74 22.24
N HIS A 125 -8.92 5.21 23.33
CA HIS A 125 -8.93 3.76 23.63
C HIS A 125 -9.52 2.91 22.51
N ASN A 126 -10.54 3.42 21.77
CA ASN A 126 -11.15 2.69 20.65
C ASN A 126 -10.17 2.55 19.48
N LEU A 127 -9.51 3.65 19.09
CA LEU A 127 -8.50 3.60 18.02
C LEU A 127 -7.28 2.83 18.47
N PHE A 128 -6.79 3.02 19.67
CA PHE A 128 -5.68 2.25 20.24
C PHE A 128 -5.93 0.75 20.13
N GLY A 129 -7.06 0.26 20.65
CA GLY A 129 -7.41 -1.15 20.60
C GLY A 129 -7.52 -1.71 19.18
N LYS A 130 -8.16 -0.95 18.27
CA LYS A 130 -8.25 -1.36 16.85
C LYS A 130 -6.89 -1.45 16.18
N PHE A 131 -6.00 -0.48 16.37
CA PHE A 131 -4.67 -0.49 15.79
C PHE A 131 -3.76 -1.53 16.43
N ALA A 132 -3.83 -1.73 17.74
CA ALA A 132 -3.09 -2.78 18.44
C ALA A 132 -3.50 -4.17 17.92
N GLN A 133 -4.82 -4.43 17.81
CA GLN A 133 -5.31 -5.70 17.26
C GLN A 133 -4.91 -5.88 15.79
N ALA A 134 -4.99 -4.83 14.97
CA ALA A 134 -4.60 -4.91 13.57
C ALA A 134 -3.10 -5.18 13.39
N ALA A 135 -2.24 -4.55 14.21
CA ALA A 135 -0.79 -4.79 14.23
C ALA A 135 -0.47 -6.25 14.63
N TYR A 136 -1.15 -6.77 15.65
CA TYR A 136 -1.01 -8.19 16.02
C TYR A 136 -1.43 -9.10 14.86
N SER A 137 -2.63 -8.88 14.29
CA SER A 137 -3.20 -9.77 13.28
C SER A 137 -2.31 -9.94 12.04
N VAL A 138 -1.58 -8.90 11.60
CA VAL A 138 -0.66 -9.03 10.46
C VAL A 138 0.65 -9.74 10.82
N THR A 139 0.95 -9.93 12.11
CA THR A 139 2.13 -10.62 12.60
C THR A 139 1.82 -12.01 13.17
N ASP A 140 0.55 -12.40 13.27
CA ASP A 140 0.13 -13.66 13.90
C ASP A 140 0.80 -14.91 13.30
N TYR A 141 1.04 -14.92 11.97
CA TYR A 141 1.76 -16.02 11.33
C TYR A 141 3.19 -16.23 11.86
N ILE A 142 3.78 -15.22 12.52
CA ILE A 142 5.11 -15.32 13.15
C ILE A 142 5.09 -16.33 14.30
N CYS A 143 3.92 -16.68 14.87
CA CYS A 143 3.77 -17.70 15.89
C CYS A 143 4.36 -19.06 15.48
N LYS A 144 4.48 -19.35 14.18
CA LYS A 144 5.15 -20.54 13.67
C LYS A 144 6.64 -20.57 14.02
N ASP A 145 7.30 -19.42 13.96
CA ASP A 145 8.73 -19.27 14.29
C ASP A 145 8.92 -18.90 15.78
N TYR A 146 7.95 -18.20 16.36
CA TYR A 146 7.99 -17.68 17.74
C TYR A 146 6.70 -18.07 18.49
N PRO A 147 6.59 -19.27 19.07
CA PRO A 147 5.35 -19.79 19.64
C PRO A 147 4.71 -18.93 20.73
N LYS A 148 5.53 -18.14 21.44
CA LYS A 148 5.07 -17.22 22.49
C LYS A 148 4.77 -15.80 21.99
N HIS A 149 4.64 -15.58 20.67
CA HIS A 149 4.43 -14.25 20.10
C HIS A 149 3.16 -13.57 20.61
N PHE A 150 2.06 -14.28 20.78
CA PHE A 150 0.82 -13.75 21.36
C PHE A 150 1.04 -13.20 22.77
N GLU A 151 1.57 -14.04 23.66
CA GLU A 151 1.82 -13.65 25.07
C GLU A 151 2.82 -12.49 25.13
N TRP A 152 3.91 -12.57 24.33
CA TRP A 152 4.91 -11.53 24.26
C TRP A 152 4.32 -10.20 23.81
N TYR A 153 3.48 -10.19 22.75
CA TYR A 153 2.87 -8.97 22.25
C TYR A 153 1.96 -8.32 23.29
N TRP A 154 0.99 -9.07 23.83
CA TRP A 154 0.00 -8.50 24.72
C TRP A 154 0.51 -8.27 26.15
N ALA A 155 1.39 -9.12 26.67
CA ALA A 155 1.87 -9.02 28.05
C ALA A 155 3.18 -8.24 28.21
N LYS A 156 3.92 -7.99 27.14
CA LYS A 156 5.18 -7.23 27.20
C LYS A 156 5.19 -6.02 26.28
N GLU A 157 4.89 -6.19 25.00
CA GLU A 157 5.05 -5.10 24.02
C GLU A 157 4.01 -3.99 24.22
N ILE A 158 2.74 -4.35 24.39
CA ILE A 158 1.68 -3.34 24.64
C ILE A 158 1.92 -2.59 25.97
N PRO A 159 2.23 -3.22 27.11
CA PRO A 159 2.60 -2.50 28.34
C PRO A 159 3.79 -1.54 28.16
N ARG A 160 4.79 -1.88 27.34
CA ARG A 160 5.90 -0.98 27.04
C ARG A 160 5.47 0.32 26.35
N VAL A 161 4.44 0.27 25.51
CA VAL A 161 3.89 1.49 24.89
C VAL A 161 3.32 2.42 25.95
N PHE A 162 2.63 1.88 26.97
CA PHE A 162 2.06 2.68 28.05
C PHE A 162 3.11 3.27 28.99
N ASN A 163 4.21 2.58 29.22
CA ASN A 163 5.28 3.07 30.11
C ASN A 163 6.41 3.83 29.38
N GLY A 164 6.28 4.01 28.05
CA GLY A 164 7.22 4.78 27.23
C GLY A 164 8.51 4.06 26.85
N THR A 165 8.66 2.75 27.19
CA THR A 165 9.85 1.94 26.85
C THR A 165 9.69 1.12 25.59
N GLY A 166 8.56 1.25 24.89
CA GLY A 166 8.28 0.62 23.60
C GLY A 166 7.37 1.46 22.71
N GLU A 167 7.37 1.14 21.44
CA GLU A 167 6.49 1.77 20.45
C GLU A 167 6.08 0.77 19.38
N VAL A 168 4.85 0.88 18.91
CA VAL A 168 4.37 0.14 17.73
C VAL A 168 4.13 1.14 16.60
N VAL A 169 4.96 1.06 15.58
CA VAL A 169 4.81 1.83 14.34
C VAL A 169 3.97 1.04 13.36
N ILE A 170 2.91 1.64 12.84
CA ILE A 170 1.96 1.03 11.90
C ILE A 170 1.91 1.88 10.64
N CYS A 171 2.25 1.28 9.51
CA CYS A 171 2.04 1.90 8.21
C CYS A 171 0.74 1.38 7.59
N THR A 172 -0.14 2.27 7.16
CA THR A 172 -1.33 1.90 6.39
C THR A 172 -1.25 2.44 4.97
N ILE A 173 -1.85 1.73 4.02
CA ILE A 173 -2.14 2.21 2.66
C ILE A 173 -3.62 1.99 2.41
N ASN A 174 -4.35 3.07 2.12
CA ASN A 174 -5.81 3.03 1.90
C ASN A 174 -6.55 2.36 3.07
N ASN A 175 -6.19 2.71 4.30
CA ASN A 175 -6.71 2.18 5.56
C ASN A 175 -6.42 0.69 5.85
N ASN A 176 -5.64 0.00 5.02
CA ASN A 176 -5.18 -1.36 5.29
C ASN A 176 -3.78 -1.33 5.87
N VAL A 177 -3.49 -2.17 6.85
CA VAL A 177 -2.14 -2.31 7.40
C VAL A 177 -1.20 -2.84 6.33
N ALA A 178 -0.20 -2.03 5.98
CA ALA A 178 0.81 -2.33 4.98
C ALA A 178 2.14 -2.79 5.62
N GLY A 179 2.35 -2.46 6.88
CA GLY A 179 3.51 -2.91 7.64
C GLY A 179 3.46 -2.47 9.09
N VAL A 180 4.25 -3.14 9.92
CA VAL A 180 4.39 -2.83 11.35
C VAL A 180 5.84 -2.97 11.79
N ALA A 181 6.23 -2.18 12.80
CA ALA A 181 7.48 -2.34 13.53
C ALA A 181 7.22 -2.24 15.03
N PHE A 182 7.78 -3.19 15.80
CA PHE A 182 7.72 -3.18 17.26
C PHE A 182 9.09 -2.78 17.78
N LEU A 183 9.14 -1.74 18.61
CA LEU A 183 10.36 -1.08 19.03
C LEU A 183 10.48 -1.14 20.55
N LYS A 184 11.69 -1.37 21.03
CA LYS A 184 12.05 -1.26 22.44
C LYS A 184 13.15 -0.22 22.61
N LYS A 185 12.99 0.66 23.62
CA LYS A 185 14.00 1.63 24.01
C LYS A 185 13.98 1.77 25.51
N ASP A 186 15.04 1.35 26.15
CA ASP A 186 15.30 1.60 27.57
C ASP A 186 16.75 2.08 27.74
N ASP A 187 17.21 2.18 28.97
CA ASP A 187 18.57 2.68 29.28
C ASP A 187 19.68 1.73 28.78
N THR A 188 19.33 0.50 28.44
CA THR A 188 20.29 -0.55 28.07
C THR A 188 20.32 -0.85 26.58
N GLU A 189 19.17 -0.72 25.89
CA GLU A 189 19.11 -1.03 24.46
C GLU A 189 18.10 -0.19 23.67
N SER A 190 18.43 0.06 22.40
CA SER A 190 17.54 0.58 21.37
C SER A 190 17.39 -0.47 20.29
N LYS A 191 16.20 -1.10 20.20
CA LYS A 191 16.00 -2.34 19.42
C LYS A 191 14.76 -2.28 18.54
N ILE A 192 14.88 -2.84 17.34
CA ILE A 192 13.74 -3.25 16.51
C ILE A 192 13.47 -4.73 16.84
N CYS A 193 12.37 -4.99 17.55
CA CYS A 193 11.98 -6.34 17.97
C CYS A 193 11.28 -7.11 16.83
N THR A 194 10.45 -6.41 16.04
CA THR A 194 9.75 -6.95 14.87
C THR A 194 9.73 -5.89 13.78
N PHE A 195 9.96 -6.31 12.54
CA PHE A 195 9.84 -5.45 11.37
C PHE A 195 9.22 -6.21 10.22
N LEU A 196 8.02 -5.83 9.84
CA LEU A 196 7.24 -6.52 8.80
C LEU A 196 6.69 -5.54 7.78
N VAL A 197 6.91 -5.84 6.50
CA VAL A 197 6.13 -5.28 5.39
C VAL A 197 5.27 -6.40 4.81
N VAL A 198 3.95 -6.20 4.81
CA VAL A 198 2.99 -7.14 4.24
C VAL A 198 3.26 -7.31 2.75
N GLU A 199 3.26 -8.55 2.25
CA GLU A 199 3.76 -8.91 0.93
C GLU A 199 3.20 -8.05 -0.22
N GLY A 200 1.89 -7.83 -0.27
CA GLY A 200 1.24 -7.01 -1.30
C GLY A 200 1.60 -5.51 -1.29
N TYR A 201 2.37 -5.06 -0.28
CA TYR A 201 2.82 -3.68 -0.13
C TYR A 201 4.33 -3.50 -0.26
N ARG A 202 5.09 -4.57 -0.55
CA ARG A 202 6.53 -4.48 -0.83
C ARG A 202 6.77 -3.62 -2.07
N GLY A 203 7.92 -2.94 -2.13
CA GLY A 203 8.27 -2.02 -3.23
C GLY A 203 7.53 -0.67 -3.23
N LYS A 204 6.64 -0.40 -2.24
CA LYS A 204 5.86 0.84 -2.13
C LYS A 204 6.40 1.82 -1.07
N HIS A 205 7.68 1.77 -0.75
CA HIS A 205 8.35 2.62 0.25
C HIS A 205 7.84 2.48 1.70
N VAL A 206 7.06 1.44 2.02
CA VAL A 206 6.54 1.16 3.37
C VAL A 206 7.68 1.01 4.37
N ALA A 207 8.67 0.16 4.05
CA ALA A 207 9.84 -0.06 4.92
C ALA A 207 10.59 1.25 5.22
N THR A 208 10.82 2.08 4.20
CA THR A 208 11.52 3.37 4.37
C THR A 208 10.77 4.27 5.35
N LYS A 209 9.45 4.41 5.19
CA LYS A 209 8.64 5.27 6.06
C LYS A 209 8.55 4.76 7.49
N MET A 210 8.46 3.46 7.69
CA MET A 210 8.49 2.88 9.04
C MET A 210 9.85 3.03 9.70
N LEU A 211 10.97 2.86 8.96
CA LEU A 211 12.32 3.06 9.49
C LEU A 211 12.58 4.52 9.86
N GLU A 212 12.14 5.49 9.06
CA GLU A 212 12.23 6.92 9.41
C GLU A 212 11.58 7.18 10.78
N GLN A 213 10.39 6.63 11.02
CA GLN A 213 9.71 6.78 12.31
C GLN A 213 10.39 5.98 13.44
N ALA A 214 10.83 4.75 13.16
CA ALA A 214 11.54 3.92 14.12
C ALA A 214 12.85 4.59 14.60
N PHE A 215 13.64 5.12 13.68
CA PHE A 215 14.88 5.81 14.01
C PHE A 215 14.66 7.09 14.82
N LYS A 216 13.58 7.82 14.52
CA LYS A 216 13.17 8.98 15.32
C LYS A 216 12.87 8.59 16.77
N TYR A 217 12.13 7.49 16.98
CA TYR A 217 11.81 6.99 18.31
C TYR A 217 13.06 6.46 19.04
N LEU A 218 13.84 5.61 18.37
CA LEU A 218 15.01 4.95 18.95
C LEU A 218 16.20 5.90 19.16
N GLY A 219 16.28 7.00 18.40
CA GLY A 219 17.38 7.97 18.46
C GLY A 219 18.64 7.49 17.73
N THR A 220 18.55 6.45 16.91
CA THR A 220 19.68 5.89 16.16
C THR A 220 19.22 5.30 14.83
N THR A 221 20.08 5.36 13.81
CA THR A 221 19.89 4.67 12.52
C THR A 221 20.50 3.27 12.51
N LYS A 222 21.22 2.88 13.57
CA LYS A 222 21.82 1.56 13.79
C LYS A 222 21.25 0.91 15.05
N PRO A 223 19.92 0.64 15.13
CA PRO A 223 19.35 -0.05 16.28
C PRO A 223 19.79 -1.51 16.29
N LEU A 224 19.82 -2.11 17.47
CA LEU A 224 19.95 -3.56 17.58
C LEU A 224 18.76 -4.22 16.89
N ILE A 225 19.03 -5.23 16.08
CA ILE A 225 18.00 -6.07 15.44
C ILE A 225 18.54 -7.49 15.28
N THR A 226 17.65 -8.47 15.44
CA THR A 226 17.94 -9.87 15.10
C THR A 226 17.14 -10.27 13.86
N ILE A 227 17.80 -10.97 12.95
CA ILE A 227 17.22 -11.38 11.67
C ILE A 227 17.56 -12.85 11.46
N ALA A 228 16.52 -13.70 11.29
CA ALA A 228 16.70 -15.08 10.91
C ALA A 228 17.45 -15.18 9.57
N ASP A 229 18.43 -16.06 9.46
CA ASP A 229 19.37 -16.13 8.32
C ASP A 229 18.64 -16.24 6.97
N TYR A 230 17.56 -17.02 6.88
CA TYR A 230 16.76 -17.17 5.66
C TYR A 230 16.01 -15.88 5.25
N LYS A 231 15.87 -14.88 6.16
CA LYS A 231 15.23 -13.59 5.89
C LYS A 231 16.20 -12.53 5.38
N ILE A 232 17.51 -12.77 5.46
CA ILE A 232 18.56 -11.80 5.06
C ILE A 232 18.34 -11.20 3.67
N PRO A 233 17.97 -11.97 2.62
CA PRO A 233 17.75 -11.37 1.29
C PRO A 233 16.70 -10.25 1.28
N MET A 234 15.71 -10.28 2.18
CA MET A 234 14.70 -9.22 2.31
C MET A 234 15.24 -7.97 3.02
N PHE A 235 16.22 -8.13 3.91
CA PHE A 235 16.82 -7.04 4.69
C PHE A 235 18.09 -6.45 4.05
N GLU A 236 18.69 -7.14 3.10
CA GLU A 236 19.94 -6.73 2.47
C GLU A 236 19.95 -5.27 1.96
N PRO A 237 18.88 -4.76 1.30
CA PRO A 237 18.82 -3.36 0.88
C PRO A 237 18.86 -2.37 2.07
N ILE A 238 18.28 -2.73 3.21
CA ILE A 238 18.25 -1.93 4.43
C ILE A 238 19.64 -1.97 5.08
N ILE A 239 20.20 -3.16 5.25
CA ILE A 239 21.52 -3.39 5.82
C ILE A 239 22.57 -2.56 5.08
N LYS A 240 22.58 -2.63 3.74
CA LYS A 240 23.50 -1.84 2.90
C LYS A 240 23.26 -0.33 3.01
N LYS A 241 21.99 0.10 2.94
CA LYS A 241 21.64 1.52 2.97
C LYS A 241 22.07 2.22 4.25
N TYR A 242 21.94 1.55 5.40
CA TYR A 242 22.22 2.15 6.71
C TYR A 242 23.54 1.66 7.31
N ASN A 243 24.35 0.91 6.55
CA ASN A 243 25.63 0.34 6.98
C ASN A 243 25.49 -0.41 8.32
N TRP A 244 24.49 -1.32 8.41
CA TRP A 244 24.31 -2.17 9.56
C TRP A 244 25.40 -3.25 9.61
N GLU A 245 25.94 -3.48 10.79
CA GLU A 245 27.07 -4.36 11.01
C GLU A 245 26.63 -5.65 11.70
N LEU A 246 26.96 -6.81 11.12
CA LEU A 246 26.78 -8.09 11.76
C LEU A 246 27.76 -8.21 12.93
N THR A 247 27.25 -8.36 14.15
CA THR A 247 28.04 -8.31 15.38
C THR A 247 28.04 -9.61 16.15
N GLN A 248 27.04 -10.47 15.92
CA GLN A 248 26.94 -11.78 16.59
C GLN A 248 26.06 -12.73 15.76
N THR A 249 26.31 -14.03 15.86
CA THR A 249 25.46 -15.06 15.29
C THR A 249 25.03 -16.01 16.41
N MET A 250 23.73 -16.09 16.64
CA MET A 250 23.18 -17.02 17.62
C MET A 250 22.93 -18.39 16.96
N SER A 251 23.09 -19.45 17.72
CA SER A 251 22.85 -20.81 17.26
C SER A 251 21.39 -21.06 16.92
N GLU A 252 21.12 -22.10 16.15
CA GLU A 252 19.78 -22.67 16.01
C GLU A 252 19.19 -22.96 17.38
N GLY A 253 17.89 -22.69 17.56
CA GLY A 253 17.21 -22.88 18.83
C GLY A 253 17.16 -21.66 19.74
N TYR A 254 17.82 -20.55 19.42
CA TYR A 254 17.74 -19.34 20.24
C TYR A 254 16.30 -18.77 20.32
N TYR A 255 15.64 -18.57 19.18
CA TYR A 255 14.23 -18.20 19.11
C TYR A 255 13.36 -19.29 18.46
N ASN A 256 13.90 -19.99 17.46
CA ASN A 256 13.25 -21.11 16.79
C ASN A 256 14.27 -22.20 16.44
N ASN A 257 13.80 -23.44 16.25
CA ASN A 257 14.66 -24.62 16.05
C ASN A 257 15.15 -24.79 14.61
N SER A 258 14.81 -23.88 13.68
CA SER A 258 15.03 -24.10 12.24
C SER A 258 15.91 -23.03 11.57
N SER A 259 16.42 -22.04 12.31
CA SER A 259 17.28 -21.01 11.77
C SER A 259 18.22 -20.40 12.82
N ARG A 260 19.34 -19.89 12.34
CA ARG A 260 20.24 -19.04 13.13
C ARG A 260 19.71 -17.62 13.14
N GLU A 261 19.96 -16.91 14.23
CA GLU A 261 19.63 -15.47 14.32
C GLU A 261 20.92 -14.65 14.15
N LEU A 262 20.91 -13.78 13.19
CA LEU A 262 22.00 -12.83 12.91
C LEU A 262 21.71 -11.52 13.64
N VAL A 263 22.60 -11.12 14.53
CA VAL A 263 22.48 -9.91 15.35
C VAL A 263 23.24 -8.76 14.69
N TYR A 264 22.56 -7.68 14.45
CA TYR A 264 23.16 -6.48 13.89
C TYR A 264 23.19 -5.34 14.90
N ASN A 265 24.26 -4.55 14.85
CA ASN A 265 24.47 -3.28 15.56
C ASN A 265 24.46 -3.36 17.09
N GLY A 266 24.65 -4.53 17.67
CA GLY A 266 24.67 -4.71 19.12
C GLY A 266 24.97 -6.14 19.48
N LYS A 267 24.80 -6.50 20.75
CA LYS A 267 24.99 -7.86 21.25
C LYS A 267 23.80 -8.28 22.10
N LEU A 268 23.42 -9.54 22.00
CA LEU A 268 22.49 -10.18 22.92
C LEU A 268 23.27 -10.86 24.05
N PRO A 269 22.69 -10.96 25.25
CA PRO A 269 23.24 -11.83 26.30
C PRO A 269 23.41 -13.25 25.77
N GLU A 270 24.48 -13.92 26.18
CA GLU A 270 24.73 -15.34 25.91
C GLU A 270 23.75 -16.21 26.66
#